data_adfe8793be74923a9e401c4a48679dcd
#
_entry.id   adfe8793be74923a9e401c4a48679dcd
#
_cell.length_a   1.000
_cell.length_b   1.000
_cell.length_c   1.000
_cell.angle_alpha   90.00
_cell.angle_beta   90.00
_cell.angle_gamma   90.00
#
_symmetry.space_group_name_H-M   'P 1'
#
loop_
_entity.id
_entity.type
_entity.pdbx_description
1 polymer ?
#
loop_
_entity_poly.entity_id
_entity_poly.type
_entity_poly.pdbx_seq_one_letter_code
_entity_poly.pdbx_strand_id
1 'polypeptide(L)'
;EIYTRKIVGSVKMCIRDRYQGVQLLGLPNLVNSLLNIKKYVFDRHLITLDDCLNAIANNYEGYEDLRLLFLGTSDEKFGSTSAEVLDVCNQLIECVSHAIEPLRANGNAVKFGLSSPAYLFQSVGSPATLDGRKSGEPYAVHISPISSSIDINEILRFAGRLNYPYNCLNGNVVDFIIPLSYQKQPEKLVSIIRDAFSHGLFQLQLNMLDRQVLVDAKSHPEKYPDLVVRVWGFSAYFNDLPEEYKDNLIARAGIYETA
;
A
#
# COMPACT_ATOMS: atom_id res chain seq x y z
N GLU A 1 -24.60 -1.71 -2.99
CA GLU A 1 -25.07 -3.13 -3.04
C GLU A 1 -24.17 -4.05 -3.87
N ILE A 2 -23.56 -3.58 -4.95
CA ILE A 2 -22.64 -4.38 -5.79
C ILE A 2 -21.35 -4.71 -5.05
N TYR A 3 -20.86 -3.79 -4.22
CA TYR A 3 -19.63 -3.99 -3.44
C TYR A 3 -19.76 -5.01 -2.32
N THR A 4 -20.88 -5.01 -1.60
CA THR A 4 -21.14 -5.94 -0.50
C THR A 4 -21.25 -7.39 -0.98
N ARG A 5 -21.83 -7.63 -2.16
CA ARG A 5 -21.97 -8.98 -2.71
C ARG A 5 -20.65 -9.58 -3.21
N LYS A 6 -19.71 -8.77 -3.71
CA LYS A 6 -18.40 -9.24 -4.20
C LYS A 6 -17.42 -9.48 -3.05
N ILE A 7 -17.46 -8.66 -1.99
CA ILE A 7 -16.69 -8.90 -0.76
C ILE A 7 -17.17 -10.19 -0.07
N VAL A 8 -18.47 -10.43 -0.04
CA VAL A 8 -19.04 -11.69 0.46
C VAL A 8 -18.61 -12.91 -0.39
N GLY A 9 -18.37 -12.72 -1.68
CA GLY A 9 -17.79 -13.76 -2.55
C GLY A 9 -16.36 -14.13 -2.18
N SER A 10 -15.51 -13.16 -1.85
CA SER A 10 -14.13 -13.41 -1.42
C SER A 10 -14.07 -14.03 -0.01
N VAL A 11 -14.95 -13.62 0.89
CA VAL A 11 -15.11 -14.23 2.22
C VAL A 11 -15.56 -15.70 2.11
N LYS A 12 -16.43 -16.04 1.15
CA LYS A 12 -16.81 -17.44 0.89
C LYS A 12 -15.65 -18.31 0.38
N MET A 13 -14.70 -17.76 -0.36
CA MET A 13 -13.48 -18.49 -0.75
C MET A 13 -12.60 -18.79 0.46
N CYS A 14 -12.37 -17.81 1.34
CA CYS A 14 -11.60 -18.01 2.58
C CYS A 14 -12.26 -19.06 3.51
N ILE A 15 -13.58 -19.15 3.56
CA ILE A 15 -14.31 -20.17 4.34
C ILE A 15 -14.08 -21.59 3.77
N ARG A 16 -13.92 -21.73 2.46
CA ARG A 16 -13.60 -23.04 1.84
C ARG A 16 -12.22 -23.55 2.25
N ASP A 17 -11.27 -22.65 2.48
CA ASP A 17 -9.89 -22.99 2.81
C ASP A 17 -9.67 -23.25 4.32
N ARG A 18 -10.76 -23.38 5.10
CA ARG A 18 -10.77 -23.69 6.53
C ARG A 18 -10.06 -22.66 7.42
N TYR A 19 -9.99 -21.41 7.01
CA TYR A 19 -9.54 -20.32 7.85
C TYR A 19 -10.38 -19.05 7.64
N GLN A 20 -10.33 -18.14 8.61
CA GLN A 20 -10.94 -16.82 8.52
C GLN A 20 -9.86 -15.81 8.15
N GLY A 21 -10.03 -15.12 7.02
CA GLY A 21 -9.07 -14.12 6.55
C GLY A 21 -9.30 -12.75 7.19
N VAL A 22 -8.23 -12.11 7.67
CA VAL A 22 -8.18 -10.69 8.03
C VAL A 22 -7.07 -10.00 7.24
N GLN A 23 -7.20 -8.70 7.05
CA GLN A 23 -6.26 -7.93 6.23
C GLN A 23 -5.79 -6.70 7.00
N LEU A 24 -4.48 -6.46 6.99
CA LEU A 24 -3.91 -5.25 7.55
C LEU A 24 -4.07 -4.10 6.55
N LEU A 25 -4.47 -2.95 7.08
CA LEU A 25 -4.58 -1.72 6.31
C LEU A 25 -3.55 -0.73 6.81
N GLY A 26 -2.83 -0.08 5.88
CA GLY A 26 -1.93 1.01 6.20
C GLY A 26 -0.62 0.59 6.89
N LEU A 27 -0.14 -0.64 6.64
CA LEU A 27 1.18 -1.07 7.14
C LEU A 27 2.29 -0.09 6.75
N PRO A 28 2.41 0.40 5.49
CA PRO A 28 3.42 1.40 5.13
C PRO A 28 3.28 2.70 5.93
N ASN A 29 2.05 3.17 6.16
CA ASN A 29 1.80 4.36 6.96
C ASN A 29 2.25 4.18 8.43
N LEU A 30 1.96 3.03 9.02
CA LEU A 30 2.37 2.71 10.39
C LEU A 30 3.89 2.64 10.52
N VAL A 31 4.56 1.93 9.61
CA VAL A 31 6.03 1.81 9.62
C VAL A 31 6.68 3.18 9.49
N ASN A 32 6.25 3.99 8.51
CA ASN A 32 6.77 5.33 8.33
C ASN A 32 6.53 6.23 9.55
N SER A 33 5.37 6.11 10.21
CA SER A 33 5.07 6.84 11.44
C SER A 33 6.01 6.43 12.58
N LEU A 34 6.26 5.15 12.77
CA LEU A 34 7.17 4.64 13.81
C LEU A 34 8.62 5.07 13.56
N LEU A 35 9.07 5.01 12.31
CA LEU A 35 10.40 5.48 11.92
C LEU A 35 10.57 6.98 12.16
N ASN A 36 9.54 7.79 11.86
CA ASN A 36 9.54 9.22 12.14
C ASN A 36 9.62 9.50 13.65
N ILE A 37 8.80 8.82 14.47
CA ILE A 37 8.84 8.96 15.92
C ILE A 37 10.22 8.58 16.43
N LYS A 38 10.74 7.41 16.05
CA LYS A 38 12.06 6.97 16.47
C LYS A 38 13.11 8.01 16.13
N LYS A 39 13.17 8.42 14.87
CA LYS A 39 14.20 9.35 14.36
C LYS A 39 14.12 10.74 14.99
N TYR A 40 12.93 11.35 15.00
CA TYR A 40 12.81 12.77 15.34
C TYR A 40 12.53 13.03 16.81
N VAL A 41 11.87 12.10 17.48
CA VAL A 41 11.60 12.22 18.93
C VAL A 41 12.74 11.60 19.75
N PHE A 42 13.10 10.33 19.48
CA PHE A 42 14.00 9.58 20.33
C PHE A 42 15.48 9.71 19.96
N ASP A 43 15.83 9.63 18.66
CA ASP A 43 17.24 9.64 18.26
C ASP A 43 17.78 11.07 18.16
N ARG A 44 17.02 12.00 17.58
CA ARG A 44 17.47 13.38 17.32
C ARG A 44 16.97 14.41 18.32
N HIS A 45 15.97 14.08 19.12
CA HIS A 45 15.34 15.00 20.10
C HIS A 45 14.93 16.36 19.48
N LEU A 46 14.46 16.36 18.23
CA LEU A 46 14.07 17.57 17.50
C LEU A 46 12.66 18.04 17.84
N ILE A 47 11.78 17.11 18.22
CA ILE A 47 10.37 17.34 18.55
C ILE A 47 9.98 16.44 19.72
N THR A 48 8.88 16.78 20.35
CA THR A 48 8.29 15.98 21.44
C THR A 48 7.15 15.10 20.92
N LEU A 49 6.73 14.10 21.72
CA LEU A 49 5.51 13.35 21.43
C LEU A 49 4.26 14.25 21.46
N ASP A 50 4.24 15.28 22.31
CA ASP A 50 3.14 16.23 22.38
C ASP A 50 3.06 17.06 21.07
N ASP A 51 4.19 17.46 20.48
CA ASP A 51 4.21 18.11 19.17
C ASP A 51 3.61 17.19 18.09
N CYS A 52 3.98 15.92 18.11
CA CYS A 52 3.40 14.91 17.21
C CYS A 52 1.89 14.77 17.36
N LEU A 53 1.41 14.65 18.60
CA LEU A 53 -0.02 14.50 18.89
C LEU A 53 -0.80 15.76 18.50
N ASN A 54 -0.26 16.96 18.79
CA ASN A 54 -0.87 18.22 18.41
C ASN A 54 -0.95 18.38 16.89
N ALA A 55 0.12 17.99 16.16
CA ALA A 55 0.14 18.06 14.72
C ALA A 55 -0.93 17.21 14.05
N ILE A 56 -1.10 15.93 14.47
CA ILE A 56 -2.15 15.08 13.91
C ILE A 56 -3.56 15.49 14.36
N ALA A 57 -3.72 15.97 15.60
CA ALA A 57 -5.01 16.44 16.11
C ALA A 57 -5.51 17.66 15.33
N ASN A 58 -4.60 18.54 14.88
CA ASN A 58 -4.88 19.72 14.05
C ASN A 58 -4.76 19.43 12.54
N ASN A 59 -4.68 18.17 12.12
CA ASN A 59 -4.55 17.81 10.70
C ASN A 59 -3.38 18.54 10.00
N TYR A 60 -2.31 18.77 10.74
CA TYR A 60 -1.11 19.54 10.35
C TYR A 60 -1.33 21.05 10.08
N GLU A 61 -2.50 21.60 10.41
CA GLU A 61 -2.70 23.06 10.34
C GLU A 61 -1.82 23.73 11.39
N GLY A 62 -0.93 24.64 10.93
CA GLY A 62 0.11 25.27 11.77
C GLY A 62 1.31 24.37 12.08
N TYR A 63 1.39 23.18 11.48
CA TYR A 63 2.50 22.22 11.61
C TYR A 63 3.00 21.73 10.25
N GLU A 64 2.94 22.59 9.22
CA GLU A 64 3.28 22.27 7.84
C GLU A 64 4.75 21.83 7.71
N ASP A 65 5.67 22.50 8.42
CA ASP A 65 7.09 22.15 8.43
C ASP A 65 7.32 20.75 9.02
N LEU A 66 6.55 20.41 10.09
CA LEU A 66 6.61 19.08 10.69
C LEU A 66 6.05 18.01 9.73
N ARG A 67 4.98 18.32 9.01
CA ARG A 67 4.45 17.44 7.97
C ARG A 67 5.49 17.19 6.87
N LEU A 68 6.15 18.23 6.39
CA LEU A 68 7.21 18.11 5.38
C LEU A 68 8.39 17.29 5.90
N LEU A 69 8.75 17.46 7.17
CA LEU A 69 9.77 16.65 7.83
C LEU A 69 9.37 15.16 7.85
N PHE A 70 8.11 14.86 8.16
CA PHE A 70 7.59 13.49 8.19
C PHE A 70 7.45 12.85 6.81
N LEU A 71 7.17 13.61 5.77
CA LEU A 71 7.21 13.15 4.39
C LEU A 71 8.62 12.77 3.93
N GLY A 72 9.65 13.44 4.40
CA GLY A 72 11.09 13.15 4.40
C GLY A 72 11.68 12.39 3.21
N THR A 73 12.90 11.89 3.40
CA THR A 73 13.65 11.15 2.38
C THR A 73 13.25 9.66 2.30
N SER A 74 13.33 9.09 1.10
CA SER A 74 12.90 7.71 0.79
C SER A 74 13.74 6.61 1.40
N ASP A 75 15.03 6.86 1.62
CA ASP A 75 15.99 5.85 2.10
C ASP A 75 15.67 5.31 3.50
N GLU A 76 14.84 6.04 4.23
CA GLU A 76 14.41 5.74 5.59
C GLU A 76 12.91 5.45 5.66
N LYS A 77 12.29 5.06 4.54
CA LYS A 77 10.84 4.82 4.44
C LYS A 77 10.54 3.39 4.01
N PHE A 78 9.31 3.00 4.25
CA PHE A 78 8.78 1.71 3.80
C PHE A 78 9.03 1.53 2.29
N GLY A 79 9.59 0.41 1.91
CA GLY A 79 10.01 0.10 0.55
C GLY A 79 11.52 0.18 0.33
N SER A 80 12.26 0.85 1.23
CA SER A 80 13.72 0.84 1.24
C SER A 80 14.26 -0.47 1.82
N THR A 81 15.36 -0.96 1.25
CA THR A 81 16.06 -2.16 1.74
C THR A 81 16.97 -1.90 2.93
N SER A 82 16.87 -0.72 3.57
CA SER A 82 17.65 -0.42 4.77
C SER A 82 17.34 -1.43 5.89
N ALA A 83 18.37 -1.77 6.67
CA ALA A 83 18.23 -2.77 7.75
C ALA A 83 17.21 -2.32 8.80
N GLU A 84 17.17 -1.05 9.13
CA GLU A 84 16.23 -0.48 10.11
C GLU A 84 14.78 -0.57 9.66
N VAL A 85 14.50 -0.23 8.41
CA VAL A 85 13.14 -0.31 7.85
C VAL A 85 12.65 -1.76 7.83
N LEU A 86 13.50 -2.69 7.38
CA LEU A 86 13.20 -4.12 7.37
C LEU A 86 12.96 -4.68 8.77
N ASP A 87 13.77 -4.27 9.74
CA ASP A 87 13.64 -4.71 11.12
C ASP A 87 12.32 -4.27 11.73
N VAL A 88 11.96 -2.99 11.62
CA VAL A 88 10.66 -2.47 12.09
C VAL A 88 9.49 -3.19 11.42
N CYS A 89 9.56 -3.41 10.11
CA CYS A 89 8.51 -4.14 9.40
C CYS A 89 8.36 -5.58 9.91
N ASN A 90 9.48 -6.30 10.00
CA ASN A 90 9.46 -7.71 10.39
C ASN A 90 9.03 -7.91 11.84
N GLN A 91 9.44 -7.03 12.76
CA GLN A 91 8.96 -7.04 14.14
C GLN A 91 7.44 -6.80 14.22
N LEU A 92 6.90 -5.85 13.45
CA LEU A 92 5.46 -5.62 13.40
C LEU A 92 4.69 -6.83 12.86
N ILE A 93 5.19 -7.44 11.78
CA ILE A 93 4.59 -8.64 11.18
C ILE A 93 4.58 -9.79 12.20
N GLU A 94 5.67 -9.97 12.92
CA GLU A 94 5.78 -10.99 13.97
C GLU A 94 4.84 -10.73 15.13
N CYS A 95 4.74 -9.48 15.63
CA CYS A 95 3.78 -9.08 16.65
C CYS A 95 2.33 -9.42 16.24
N VAL A 96 1.95 -9.08 15.01
CA VAL A 96 0.62 -9.40 14.47
C VAL A 96 0.42 -10.92 14.35
N SER A 97 1.45 -11.63 13.89
CA SER A 97 1.42 -13.10 13.77
C SER A 97 1.12 -13.75 15.12
N HIS A 98 1.85 -13.38 16.17
CA HIS A 98 1.65 -13.90 17.52
C HIS A 98 0.29 -13.53 18.10
N ALA A 99 -0.17 -12.30 17.87
CA ALA A 99 -1.49 -11.85 18.35
C ALA A 99 -2.65 -12.61 17.69
N ILE A 100 -2.51 -12.97 16.41
CA ILE A 100 -3.55 -13.66 15.63
C ILE A 100 -3.52 -15.18 15.82
N GLU A 101 -2.36 -15.77 16.12
CA GLU A 101 -2.17 -17.21 16.20
C GLU A 101 -3.20 -17.95 17.06
N PRO A 102 -3.56 -17.48 18.29
CA PRO A 102 -4.54 -18.16 19.14
C PRO A 102 -5.99 -17.92 18.70
N LEU A 103 -6.24 -16.97 17.80
CA LEU A 103 -7.60 -16.56 17.44
C LEU A 103 -8.30 -17.61 16.59
N ARG A 104 -9.59 -17.77 16.88
CA ARG A 104 -10.49 -18.64 16.12
C ARG A 104 -11.78 -17.89 15.83
N ALA A 105 -12.29 -18.05 14.61
CA ALA A 105 -13.59 -17.54 14.19
C ALA A 105 -14.42 -18.68 13.62
N ASN A 106 -15.60 -18.91 14.18
CA ASN A 106 -16.45 -20.06 13.83
C ASN A 106 -15.72 -21.43 13.88
N GLY A 107 -14.81 -21.59 14.85
CA GLY A 107 -13.98 -22.80 15.00
C GLY A 107 -12.77 -22.89 14.07
N ASN A 108 -12.62 -21.98 13.11
CA ASN A 108 -11.52 -21.94 12.16
C ASN A 108 -10.38 -21.04 12.63
N ALA A 109 -9.14 -21.37 12.24
CA ALA A 109 -7.99 -20.50 12.48
C ALA A 109 -8.16 -19.16 11.77
N VAL A 110 -7.67 -18.08 12.40
CA VAL A 110 -7.55 -16.79 11.74
C VAL A 110 -6.20 -16.71 11.05
N LYS A 111 -6.21 -16.24 9.80
CA LYS A 111 -5.03 -15.94 9.00
C LYS A 111 -5.06 -14.47 8.60
N PHE A 112 -3.90 -13.85 8.48
CA PHE A 112 -3.84 -12.46 8.07
C PHE A 112 -3.09 -12.27 6.74
N GLY A 113 -3.21 -11.08 6.17
CA GLY A 113 -2.44 -10.60 5.04
C GLY A 113 -2.01 -9.18 5.28
N LEU A 114 -0.90 -8.78 4.66
CA LEU A 114 -0.32 -7.45 4.78
C LEU A 114 -1.01 -6.43 3.85
N SER A 115 -1.93 -6.89 3.01
CA SER A 115 -2.61 -6.09 2.01
C SER A 115 -4.08 -5.94 2.32
N SER A 116 -4.64 -4.75 2.09
CA SER A 116 -6.09 -4.53 2.15
C SER A 116 -6.55 -3.71 0.94
N PRO A 117 -7.69 -4.07 0.32
CA PRO A 117 -8.31 -3.27 -0.74
C PRO A 117 -9.05 -2.04 -0.19
N ALA A 118 -9.16 -1.90 1.11
CA ALA A 118 -10.01 -0.90 1.76
C ALA A 118 -9.34 0.49 1.93
N TYR A 119 -8.20 0.71 1.33
CA TYR A 119 -7.33 1.88 1.55
C TYR A 119 -7.98 3.24 1.22
N LEU A 120 -8.94 3.28 0.30
CA LEU A 120 -9.71 4.50 0.00
C LEU A 120 -10.89 4.65 0.95
N PHE A 121 -11.71 3.64 1.02
CA PHE A 121 -12.97 3.79 1.72
C PHE A 121 -12.83 3.79 3.26
N GLN A 122 -11.83 3.14 3.80
CA GLN A 122 -11.51 3.20 5.23
C GLN A 122 -10.73 4.47 5.63
N SER A 123 -10.24 5.24 4.65
CA SER A 123 -9.61 6.53 4.95
C SER A 123 -10.63 7.62 5.27
N VAL A 124 -11.86 7.49 4.77
CA VAL A 124 -12.92 8.48 5.01
C VAL A 124 -13.19 8.60 6.51
N GLY A 125 -12.99 9.81 7.05
CA GLY A 125 -13.14 10.09 8.48
C GLY A 125 -11.98 9.58 9.35
N SER A 126 -10.94 8.97 8.78
CA SER A 126 -9.75 8.59 9.55
C SER A 126 -8.89 9.82 9.87
N PRO A 127 -8.27 9.88 11.07
CA PRO A 127 -7.41 11.01 11.47
C PRO A 127 -6.11 11.05 10.63
N ALA A 128 -5.38 12.16 10.74
CA ALA A 128 -4.03 12.29 10.22
C ALA A 128 -3.08 11.28 10.90
N THR A 129 -1.97 10.93 10.23
CA THR A 129 -0.98 9.97 10.72
C THR A 129 0.44 10.56 10.67
N LEU A 130 1.35 10.07 11.52
CA LEU A 130 2.71 10.62 11.69
C LEU A 130 3.69 10.30 10.55
N ASP A 131 3.21 9.76 9.45
CA ASP A 131 3.94 9.66 8.19
C ASP A 131 3.70 10.87 7.26
N GLY A 132 2.91 11.85 7.70
CA GLY A 132 2.56 13.05 6.94
C GLY A 132 1.22 12.97 6.19
N ARG A 133 0.48 11.84 6.29
CA ARG A 133 -0.86 11.69 5.72
C ARG A 133 -1.86 12.57 6.48
N LYS A 134 -2.66 13.36 5.77
CA LYS A 134 -3.74 14.16 6.33
C LYS A 134 -5.00 13.32 6.59
N SER A 135 -5.89 13.85 7.40
CA SER A 135 -7.22 13.26 7.65
C SER A 135 -7.97 13.06 6.32
N GLY A 136 -8.54 11.88 6.14
CA GLY A 136 -9.29 11.54 4.94
C GLY A 136 -8.44 11.20 3.69
N GLU A 137 -7.15 11.51 3.66
CA GLU A 137 -6.29 11.07 2.55
C GLU A 137 -6.20 9.54 2.51
N PRO A 138 -6.06 8.92 1.32
CA PRO A 138 -5.94 7.46 1.19
C PRO A 138 -4.78 6.90 2.02
N TYR A 139 -4.96 5.71 2.58
CA TYR A 139 -3.84 4.91 3.06
C TYR A 139 -3.00 4.37 1.91
N ALA A 140 -1.81 3.87 2.22
CA ALA A 140 -0.98 3.16 1.25
C ALA A 140 -1.73 1.98 0.63
N VAL A 141 -1.52 1.77 -0.66
CA VAL A 141 -2.14 0.68 -1.42
C VAL A 141 -1.39 -0.60 -1.14
N HIS A 142 -2.01 -1.51 -0.41
CA HIS A 142 -1.41 -2.80 -0.09
C HIS A 142 -0.07 -2.65 0.65
N ILE A 143 0.96 -3.38 0.23
CA ILE A 143 2.34 -3.23 0.71
C ILE A 143 3.21 -2.42 -0.26
N SER A 144 2.59 -1.49 -0.99
CA SER A 144 3.32 -0.59 -1.91
C SER A 144 3.75 0.67 -1.16
N PRO A 145 4.95 1.20 -1.42
CA PRO A 145 5.40 2.45 -0.81
C PRO A 145 4.52 3.64 -1.21
N ILE A 146 4.52 4.65 -0.36
CA ILE A 146 3.83 5.92 -0.60
C ILE A 146 4.74 6.88 -1.40
N SER A 147 6.05 6.69 -1.29
CA SER A 147 7.05 7.56 -1.92
C SER A 147 7.37 7.15 -3.35
N SER A 148 7.51 8.15 -4.24
CA SER A 148 7.91 7.99 -5.64
C SER A 148 9.42 7.86 -5.88
N SER A 149 10.23 8.04 -4.85
CA SER A 149 11.69 8.18 -5.01
C SER A 149 12.45 6.86 -4.79
N ILE A 150 11.74 5.74 -4.57
CA ILE A 150 12.35 4.43 -4.42
C ILE A 150 12.23 3.66 -5.74
N ASP A 151 13.33 3.09 -6.21
CA ASP A 151 13.35 2.28 -7.45
C ASP A 151 12.48 1.03 -7.32
N ILE A 152 11.81 0.66 -8.42
CA ILE A 152 10.91 -0.52 -8.45
C ILE A 152 11.63 -1.80 -8.00
N ASN A 153 12.89 -2.00 -8.44
CA ASN A 153 13.64 -3.20 -8.07
C ASN A 153 13.95 -3.21 -6.57
N GLU A 154 14.23 -2.05 -5.99
CA GLU A 154 14.44 -1.94 -4.54
C GLU A 154 13.17 -2.29 -3.77
N ILE A 155 12.01 -1.77 -4.19
CA ILE A 155 10.72 -2.08 -3.57
C ILE A 155 10.42 -3.59 -3.65
N LEU A 156 10.67 -4.21 -4.80
CA LEU A 156 10.45 -5.65 -4.99
C LEU A 156 11.38 -6.49 -4.11
N ARG A 157 12.65 -6.10 -4.00
CA ARG A 157 13.63 -6.74 -3.10
C ARG A 157 13.28 -6.54 -1.64
N PHE A 158 12.83 -5.35 -1.27
CA PHE A 158 12.32 -5.07 0.07
C PHE A 158 11.15 -6.01 0.41
N ALA A 159 10.13 -6.07 -0.45
CA ALA A 159 8.97 -6.92 -0.24
C ALA A 159 9.34 -8.41 -0.17
N GLY A 160 10.34 -8.85 -0.94
CA GLY A 160 10.87 -10.22 -0.88
C GLY A 160 11.63 -10.55 0.40
N ARG A 161 12.05 -9.53 1.17
CA ARG A 161 12.76 -9.68 2.47
C ARG A 161 11.85 -9.52 3.68
N LEU A 162 10.57 -9.24 3.45
CA LEU A 162 9.59 -9.26 4.54
C LEU A 162 9.38 -10.69 5.03
N ASN A 163 9.22 -10.82 6.34
CA ASN A 163 8.88 -12.10 6.94
C ASN A 163 7.39 -12.42 6.68
N TYR A 164 7.13 -13.58 6.08
CA TYR A 164 5.77 -14.08 5.84
C TYR A 164 5.53 -15.33 6.69
N PRO A 165 5.16 -15.18 7.99
CA PRO A 165 4.93 -16.33 8.85
C PRO A 165 3.77 -17.19 8.33
N TYR A 166 3.70 -18.45 8.78
CA TYR A 166 2.74 -19.45 8.30
C TYR A 166 1.25 -19.06 8.39
N ASN A 167 0.93 -18.06 9.21
CA ASN A 167 -0.43 -17.50 9.33
C ASN A 167 -0.62 -16.19 8.53
N CYS A 168 0.42 -15.71 7.83
CA CYS A 168 0.38 -14.53 6.95
C CYS A 168 0.13 -14.92 5.48
N LEU A 169 -1.04 -15.48 5.20
CA LEU A 169 -1.38 -16.09 3.91
C LEU A 169 -2.55 -15.40 3.18
N ASN A 170 -3.14 -14.36 3.76
CA ASN A 170 -4.40 -13.78 3.28
C ASN A 170 -4.19 -12.52 2.42
N GLY A 171 -3.26 -12.57 1.47
CA GLY A 171 -2.95 -11.48 0.54
C GLY A 171 -1.77 -10.62 1.00
N ASN A 172 -0.71 -10.60 0.18
CA ASN A 172 0.53 -9.86 0.42
C ASN A 172 0.97 -9.21 -0.90
N VAL A 173 0.15 -8.27 -1.39
CA VAL A 173 0.28 -7.70 -2.75
C VAL A 173 1.20 -6.49 -2.74
N VAL A 174 2.19 -6.48 -3.62
CA VAL A 174 2.82 -5.24 -4.11
C VAL A 174 2.12 -4.85 -5.39
N ASP A 175 1.62 -3.62 -5.47
CA ASP A 175 0.85 -3.12 -6.61
C ASP A 175 1.53 -1.91 -7.24
N PHE A 176 1.88 -2.04 -8.52
CA PHE A 176 2.50 -0.98 -9.31
C PHE A 176 1.64 -0.57 -10.50
N ILE A 177 1.70 0.72 -10.82
CA ILE A 177 1.32 1.24 -12.12
C ILE A 177 2.62 1.61 -12.83
N ILE A 178 2.95 0.86 -13.90
CA ILE A 178 4.18 1.05 -14.67
C ILE A 178 3.88 1.72 -16.01
N PRO A 179 4.82 2.52 -16.56
CA PRO A 179 4.63 3.20 -17.83
C PRO A 179 4.45 2.23 -19.00
N LEU A 180 3.69 2.65 -20.00
CA LEU A 180 3.47 1.88 -21.24
C LEU A 180 4.77 1.60 -22.01
N SER A 181 5.85 2.34 -21.74
CA SER A 181 7.17 2.09 -22.35
C SER A 181 7.69 0.66 -22.09
N TYR A 182 7.28 0.04 -20.98
CA TYR A 182 7.62 -1.36 -20.68
C TYR A 182 7.03 -2.37 -21.68
N GLN A 183 5.97 -2.03 -22.40
CA GLN A 183 5.45 -2.89 -23.49
C GLN A 183 6.47 -3.09 -24.62
N LYS A 184 7.36 -2.11 -24.81
CA LYS A 184 8.44 -2.18 -25.81
C LYS A 184 9.70 -2.89 -25.29
N GLN A 185 9.70 -3.27 -24.02
CA GLN A 185 10.82 -3.91 -23.32
C GLN A 185 10.36 -5.14 -22.52
N PRO A 186 9.68 -6.10 -23.14
CA PRO A 186 9.10 -7.25 -22.43
C PRO A 186 10.14 -8.08 -21.70
N GLU A 187 11.36 -8.19 -22.25
CA GLU A 187 12.47 -8.94 -21.63
C GLU A 187 12.93 -8.29 -20.32
N LYS A 188 12.96 -6.95 -20.26
CA LYS A 188 13.24 -6.20 -19.04
C LYS A 188 12.19 -6.47 -17.98
N LEU A 189 10.92 -6.42 -18.35
CA LEU A 189 9.80 -6.71 -17.43
C LEU A 189 9.87 -8.15 -16.90
N VAL A 190 10.10 -9.11 -17.77
CA VAL A 190 10.28 -10.53 -17.39
C VAL A 190 11.46 -10.71 -16.43
N SER A 191 12.58 -10.01 -16.68
CA SER A 191 13.75 -10.06 -15.80
C SER A 191 13.43 -9.50 -14.41
N ILE A 192 12.77 -8.36 -14.33
CA ILE A 192 12.33 -7.74 -13.07
C ILE A 192 11.41 -8.68 -12.28
N ILE A 193 10.42 -9.27 -12.94
CA ILE A 193 9.46 -10.19 -12.29
C ILE A 193 10.21 -11.45 -11.78
N ARG A 194 11.09 -12.03 -12.57
CA ARG A 194 11.88 -13.21 -12.16
C ARG A 194 12.79 -12.90 -10.98
N ASP A 195 13.49 -11.77 -11.02
CA ASP A 195 14.34 -11.30 -9.90
C ASP A 195 13.51 -11.15 -8.61
N ALA A 196 12.37 -10.49 -8.69
CA ALA A 196 11.48 -10.28 -7.55
C ALA A 196 11.06 -11.61 -6.88
N PHE A 197 10.57 -12.57 -7.66
CA PHE A 197 10.14 -13.86 -7.11
C PHE A 197 11.31 -14.71 -6.62
N SER A 198 12.49 -14.62 -7.25
CA SER A 198 13.69 -15.31 -6.77
C SER A 198 14.18 -14.79 -5.42
N HIS A 199 13.84 -13.54 -5.07
CA HIS A 199 14.14 -12.92 -3.79
C HIS A 199 13.01 -13.05 -2.74
N GLY A 200 11.99 -13.88 -3.00
CA GLY A 200 10.96 -14.20 -2.01
C GLY A 200 9.69 -13.35 -2.10
N LEU A 201 9.51 -12.55 -3.15
CA LEU A 201 8.26 -11.81 -3.34
C LEU A 201 7.07 -12.76 -3.30
N PHE A 202 6.04 -12.42 -2.52
CA PHE A 202 4.87 -13.26 -2.32
C PHE A 202 3.83 -13.08 -3.45
N GLN A 203 3.50 -11.83 -3.79
CA GLN A 203 2.46 -11.51 -4.77
C GLN A 203 2.72 -10.15 -5.42
N LEU A 204 2.54 -10.09 -6.75
CA LEU A 204 2.72 -8.88 -7.54
C LEU A 204 1.46 -8.60 -8.37
N GLN A 205 1.02 -7.35 -8.37
CA GLN A 205 0.03 -6.81 -9.29
C GLN A 205 0.67 -5.70 -10.12
N LEU A 206 0.50 -5.75 -11.42
CA LEU A 206 0.99 -4.74 -12.36
C LEU A 206 -0.16 -4.19 -13.20
N ASN A 207 -0.23 -2.86 -13.27
CA ASN A 207 -0.99 -2.13 -14.26
C ASN A 207 -0.01 -1.44 -15.21
N MET A 208 -0.18 -1.58 -16.52
CA MET A 208 0.54 -0.79 -17.50
C MET A 208 -0.38 0.31 -18.00
N LEU A 209 -0.25 1.51 -17.47
CA LEU A 209 -1.13 2.64 -17.74
C LEU A 209 -0.30 3.90 -17.97
N ASP A 210 -0.84 4.77 -18.79
CA ASP A 210 -0.31 6.11 -19.02
C ASP A 210 -1.18 7.11 -18.26
N ARG A 211 -0.55 7.99 -17.48
CA ARG A 211 -1.25 8.99 -16.69
C ARG A 211 -2.07 9.96 -17.56
N GLN A 212 -1.51 10.37 -18.72
CA GLN A 212 -2.19 11.29 -19.63
C GLN A 212 -3.45 10.63 -20.20
N VAL A 213 -3.37 9.34 -20.54
CA VAL A 213 -4.52 8.54 -20.99
C VAL A 213 -5.60 8.48 -19.92
N LEU A 214 -5.24 8.26 -18.65
CA LEU A 214 -6.20 8.24 -17.55
C LEU A 214 -6.86 9.62 -17.32
N VAL A 215 -6.09 10.71 -17.42
CA VAL A 215 -6.60 12.09 -17.29
C VAL A 215 -7.56 12.40 -18.44
N ASP A 216 -7.20 12.06 -19.69
CA ASP A 216 -8.07 12.29 -20.84
C ASP A 216 -9.32 11.41 -20.78
N ALA A 217 -9.19 10.14 -20.36
CA ALA A 217 -10.32 9.23 -20.19
C ALA A 217 -11.30 9.71 -19.09
N LYS A 218 -10.80 10.33 -18.02
CA LYS A 218 -11.65 10.94 -17.00
C LYS A 218 -12.46 12.12 -17.55
N SER A 219 -11.83 12.92 -18.42
CA SER A 219 -12.45 14.13 -19.03
C SER A 219 -13.34 13.82 -20.24
N HIS A 220 -13.02 12.77 -20.99
CA HIS A 220 -13.67 12.37 -22.23
C HIS A 220 -13.94 10.85 -22.25
N PRO A 221 -14.81 10.34 -21.37
CA PRO A 221 -15.04 8.91 -21.21
C PRO A 221 -15.53 8.23 -22.49
N GLU A 222 -16.20 8.97 -23.37
CA GLU A 222 -16.69 8.48 -24.66
C GLU A 222 -15.57 8.07 -25.64
N LYS A 223 -14.34 8.58 -25.46
CA LYS A 223 -13.18 8.20 -26.27
C LYS A 223 -12.53 6.90 -25.82
N TYR A 224 -12.82 6.47 -24.59
CA TYR A 224 -12.16 5.35 -23.92
C TYR A 224 -13.17 4.33 -23.35
N PRO A 225 -14.14 3.86 -24.16
CA PRO A 225 -15.21 2.97 -23.65
C PRO A 225 -14.66 1.64 -23.14
N ASP A 226 -13.53 1.17 -23.69
CA ASP A 226 -12.94 -0.13 -23.41
C ASP A 226 -11.68 -0.07 -22.55
N LEU A 227 -11.39 1.08 -21.91
CA LEU A 227 -10.23 1.22 -21.04
C LEU A 227 -10.42 0.38 -19.78
N VAL A 228 -9.69 -0.74 -19.69
CA VAL A 228 -9.74 -1.65 -18.56
C VAL A 228 -8.56 -1.38 -17.64
N VAL A 229 -8.83 -1.34 -16.34
CA VAL A 229 -7.84 -1.22 -15.27
C VAL A 229 -7.96 -2.37 -14.29
N ARG A 230 -6.83 -2.73 -13.66
CA ARG A 230 -6.81 -3.72 -12.59
C ARG A 230 -6.98 -3.02 -11.25
N VAL A 231 -8.02 -3.39 -10.51
CA VAL A 231 -8.35 -2.83 -9.19
C VAL A 231 -8.56 -3.99 -8.22
N TRP A 232 -7.78 -4.06 -7.16
CA TRP A 232 -7.96 -4.99 -6.02
C TRP A 232 -8.28 -6.45 -6.37
N GLY A 233 -7.53 -7.01 -7.30
CA GLY A 233 -7.72 -8.40 -7.67
C GLY A 233 -8.86 -8.66 -8.65
N PHE A 234 -9.51 -7.63 -9.20
CA PHE A 234 -10.42 -7.71 -10.33
C PHE A 234 -10.11 -6.64 -11.38
N SER A 235 -10.60 -6.83 -12.59
CA SER A 235 -10.54 -5.83 -13.66
C SER A 235 -11.88 -5.13 -13.80
N ALA A 236 -11.86 -3.84 -14.07
CA ALA A 236 -13.04 -3.03 -14.33
C ALA A 236 -12.80 -2.08 -15.47
N TYR A 237 -13.85 -1.63 -16.14
CA TYR A 237 -13.76 -0.48 -17.02
C TYR A 237 -13.48 0.77 -16.19
N PHE A 238 -12.52 1.58 -16.63
CA PHE A 238 -12.13 2.81 -15.93
C PHE A 238 -13.33 3.76 -15.76
N ASN A 239 -14.17 3.85 -16.79
CA ASN A 239 -15.34 4.71 -16.78
C ASN A 239 -16.39 4.33 -15.72
N ASP A 240 -16.46 3.06 -15.36
CA ASP A 240 -17.42 2.53 -14.38
C ASP A 240 -16.95 2.69 -12.92
N LEU A 241 -15.71 3.15 -12.71
CA LEU A 241 -15.17 3.35 -11.37
C LEU A 241 -15.74 4.64 -10.74
N PRO A 242 -15.94 4.65 -9.40
CA PRO A 242 -16.17 5.88 -8.66
C PRO A 242 -15.05 6.90 -8.85
N GLU A 243 -15.35 8.18 -8.74
CA GLU A 243 -14.41 9.26 -9.01
C GLU A 243 -13.15 9.21 -8.15
N GLU A 244 -13.29 8.88 -6.86
CA GLU A 244 -12.16 8.75 -5.94
C GLU A 244 -11.19 7.64 -6.34
N TYR A 245 -11.66 6.59 -7.03
CA TYR A 245 -10.80 5.54 -7.56
C TYR A 245 -10.08 5.97 -8.83
N LYS A 246 -10.76 6.71 -9.71
CA LYS A 246 -10.14 7.30 -10.90
C LYS A 246 -9.03 8.25 -10.50
N ASP A 247 -9.29 9.13 -9.53
CA ASP A 247 -8.30 10.09 -9.01
C ASP A 247 -7.09 9.39 -8.37
N ASN A 248 -7.32 8.35 -7.60
CA ASN A 248 -6.24 7.56 -7.01
C ASN A 248 -5.38 6.87 -8.07
N LEU A 249 -6.00 6.28 -9.10
CA LEU A 249 -5.25 5.66 -10.21
C LEU A 249 -4.41 6.69 -10.97
N ILE A 250 -4.96 7.87 -11.25
CA ILE A 250 -4.25 8.98 -11.90
C ILE A 250 -3.06 9.45 -11.05
N ALA A 251 -3.26 9.63 -9.75
CA ALA A 251 -2.20 10.03 -8.83
C ALA A 251 -1.08 9.00 -8.78
N ARG A 252 -1.43 7.72 -8.67
CA ARG A 252 -0.46 6.61 -8.61
C ARG A 252 0.28 6.38 -9.92
N ALA A 253 -0.36 6.58 -11.08
CA ALA A 253 0.32 6.50 -12.36
C ALA A 253 1.44 7.54 -12.47
N GLY A 254 1.31 8.73 -11.85
CA GLY A 254 2.35 9.74 -11.80
C GLY A 254 3.55 9.38 -10.88
N ILE A 255 3.38 8.44 -9.96
CA ILE A 255 4.45 8.06 -9.02
C ILE A 255 5.65 7.43 -9.73
N TYR A 256 5.42 6.63 -10.77
CA TYR A 256 6.46 5.83 -11.44
C TYR A 256 6.83 6.34 -12.84
N GLU A 257 6.33 7.51 -13.26
CA GLU A 257 6.68 8.11 -14.55
C GLU A 257 8.11 8.65 -14.59
N THR A 258 8.66 8.98 -13.41
CA THR A 258 9.99 9.59 -13.26
C THR A 258 11.07 8.61 -12.79
N ALA A 259 10.74 7.34 -12.62
CA ALA A 259 11.64 6.30 -12.12
C ALA A 259 12.36 5.52 -13.25
#